data_f938113b0fc4f7e8eb79dd8eb17497f5
#
_entry.id   f938113b0fc4f7e8eb79dd8eb17497f5
#
_cell.length_a   1.000
_cell.length_b   1.000
_cell.length_c   1.000
_cell.angle_alpha   90.00
_cell.angle_beta   90.00
_cell.angle_gamma   90.00
#
_symmetry.space_group_name_H-M   'P 1'
#
loop_
_entity.id
_entity.type
_entity.pdbx_description
1 polymer ?
#
loop_
_entity_poly.entity_id
_entity_poly.type
_entity_poly.pdbx_seq_one_letter_code
_entity_poly.pdbx_strand_id
1 'polypeptide(L)'
;MFISIDGPSGAGKSTIVRHLAQLLVAAGENVHITAEPSSGPIGVLCRELTESVTGHALACLYAADRYHHAQTEIRPHLERGETVISDRYVPSGLVIQRFDGTDPAFLWLLNSEADRPDLSVILEADPEVIAERLAARGPHNRFQLTPGSSHAEAHFYRQATERLIQAGFNVLRVDCSKRPAEQSAAFIRDKLVSFFASTATGQSP
;
A
#
# COMPACT_ATOMS: atom_id res chain seq x y z
N MET A 1 -5.44 -4.27 14.79
CA MET A 1 -5.10 -4.93 13.51
C MET A 1 -4.55 -3.89 12.54
N PHE A 2 -3.45 -4.21 11.81
CA PHE A 2 -2.85 -3.32 10.82
C PHE A 2 -2.93 -3.91 9.41
N ILE A 3 -3.53 -3.18 8.46
CA ILE A 3 -3.74 -3.58 7.07
C ILE A 3 -3.09 -2.53 6.16
N SER A 4 -2.25 -2.93 5.21
CA SER A 4 -1.81 -2.05 4.13
C SER A 4 -2.52 -2.39 2.82
N ILE A 5 -2.87 -1.38 2.03
CA ILE A 5 -3.44 -1.53 0.69
C ILE A 5 -2.54 -0.82 -0.31
N ASP A 6 -1.85 -1.60 -1.10
CA ASP A 6 -0.87 -1.18 -2.08
C ASP A 6 -1.28 -1.62 -3.49
N GLY A 7 -0.63 -1.11 -4.50
CA GLY A 7 -0.89 -1.45 -5.90
C GLY A 7 -0.66 -0.27 -6.83
N PRO A 8 -0.75 -0.50 -8.15
CA PRO A 8 -0.48 0.52 -9.15
C PRO A 8 -1.35 1.78 -9.02
N SER A 9 -0.81 2.87 -9.51
CA SER A 9 -1.56 4.13 -9.66
C SER A 9 -2.79 3.87 -10.54
N GLY A 10 -3.97 4.32 -10.12
CA GLY A 10 -5.22 4.03 -10.85
C GLY A 10 -5.89 2.68 -10.51
N ALA A 11 -5.31 1.83 -9.67
CA ALA A 11 -5.94 0.56 -9.24
C ALA A 11 -7.16 0.74 -8.32
N GLY A 12 -7.42 1.96 -7.82
CA GLY A 12 -8.58 2.25 -6.99
C GLY A 12 -8.36 2.14 -5.48
N LYS A 13 -7.11 2.15 -5.01
CA LYS A 13 -6.73 2.01 -3.59
C LYS A 13 -7.58 2.81 -2.63
N SER A 14 -7.58 4.13 -2.76
CA SER A 14 -8.28 5.04 -1.83
C SER A 14 -9.79 4.81 -1.81
N THR A 15 -10.38 4.37 -2.91
CA THR A 15 -11.79 4.00 -2.96
C THR A 15 -12.04 2.69 -2.23
N ILE A 16 -11.18 1.68 -2.44
CA ILE A 16 -11.26 0.38 -1.77
C ILE A 16 -11.03 0.54 -0.27
N VAL A 17 -10.05 1.35 0.16
CA VAL A 17 -9.81 1.68 1.58
C VAL A 17 -11.06 2.22 2.26
N ARG A 18 -11.74 3.20 1.62
CA ARG A 18 -12.97 3.79 2.17
C ARG A 18 -14.11 2.77 2.28
N HIS A 19 -14.33 1.94 1.24
CA HIS A 19 -15.36 0.90 1.27
C HIS A 19 -15.04 -0.18 2.31
N LEU A 20 -13.78 -0.61 2.41
CA LEU A 20 -13.36 -1.59 3.41
C LEU A 20 -13.59 -1.06 4.83
N ALA A 21 -13.18 0.19 5.09
CA ALA A 21 -13.42 0.81 6.39
C ALA A 21 -14.91 0.89 6.74
N GLN A 22 -15.76 1.27 5.78
CA GLN A 22 -17.22 1.27 5.98
C GLN A 22 -17.77 -0.11 6.35
N LEU A 23 -17.28 -1.16 5.68
CA LEU A 23 -17.71 -2.54 5.95
C LEU A 23 -17.26 -3.02 7.33
N LEU A 24 -16.05 -2.65 7.78
CA LEU A 24 -15.53 -3.01 9.10
C LEU A 24 -16.24 -2.22 10.21
N VAL A 25 -16.50 -0.93 10.02
CA VAL A 25 -17.29 -0.11 10.94
C VAL A 25 -18.72 -0.66 11.07
N ALA A 26 -19.35 -1.07 9.96
CA ALA A 26 -20.68 -1.70 9.99
C ALA A 26 -20.67 -3.06 10.71
N ALA A 27 -19.52 -3.72 10.81
CA ALA A 27 -19.33 -4.94 11.61
C ALA A 27 -18.98 -4.66 13.09
N GLY A 28 -18.94 -3.39 13.52
CA GLY A 28 -18.69 -2.97 14.90
C GLY A 28 -17.22 -2.72 15.24
N GLU A 29 -16.32 -2.65 14.27
CA GLU A 29 -14.91 -2.34 14.50
C GLU A 29 -14.67 -0.83 14.58
N ASN A 30 -13.70 -0.43 15.41
CA ASN A 30 -13.14 0.91 15.41
C ASN A 30 -12.03 0.96 14.35
N VAL A 31 -12.20 1.79 13.32
CA VAL A 31 -11.29 1.84 12.17
C VAL A 31 -10.65 3.22 12.05
N HIS A 32 -9.32 3.23 11.94
CA HIS A 32 -8.53 4.40 11.58
C HIS A 32 -7.99 4.24 10.14
N ILE A 33 -8.24 5.23 9.29
CA ILE A 33 -7.72 5.28 7.92
C ILE A 33 -6.55 6.25 7.90
N THR A 34 -5.43 5.81 7.35
CA THR A 34 -4.25 6.64 7.09
C THR A 34 -3.67 6.37 5.71
N ALA A 35 -2.63 7.09 5.32
CA ALA A 35 -2.00 6.95 4.00
C ALA A 35 -0.53 7.33 4.03
N GLU A 36 0.25 6.84 3.08
CA GLU A 36 1.62 7.29 2.84
C GLU A 36 1.78 7.96 1.45
N PRO A 37 2.52 9.08 1.37
CA PRO A 37 3.15 9.83 2.47
C PRO A 37 2.14 10.30 3.51
N SER A 38 2.55 10.30 4.81
CA SER A 38 1.67 10.64 5.93
C SER A 38 1.23 12.10 5.93
N SER A 39 0.25 12.44 6.78
CA SER A 39 -0.14 13.83 7.01
C SER A 39 0.85 14.58 7.93
N GLY A 40 1.81 13.87 8.52
CA GLY A 40 2.84 14.43 9.38
C GLY A 40 3.86 15.29 8.61
N PRO A 41 4.75 15.99 9.34
CA PRO A 41 5.65 16.97 8.74
C PRO A 41 6.60 16.37 7.70
N ILE A 42 7.07 15.14 7.89
CA ILE A 42 7.93 14.46 6.93
C ILE A 42 7.13 14.07 5.68
N GLY A 43 5.90 13.57 5.83
CA GLY A 43 5.05 13.22 4.70
C GLY A 43 4.60 14.43 3.87
N VAL A 44 4.40 15.58 4.50
CA VAL A 44 4.20 16.86 3.79
C VAL A 44 5.43 17.18 2.95
N LEU A 45 6.63 17.10 3.53
CA LEU A 45 7.89 17.34 2.84
C LEU A 45 8.12 16.33 1.68
N CYS A 46 7.75 15.06 1.87
CA CYS A 46 7.78 14.06 0.80
C CYS A 46 6.98 14.52 -0.42
N ARG A 47 5.74 14.98 -0.21
CA ARG A 47 4.88 15.45 -1.32
C ARG A 47 5.46 16.67 -2.01
N GLU A 48 5.97 17.64 -1.26
CA GLU A 48 6.56 18.87 -1.80
C GLU A 48 7.81 18.59 -2.64
N LEU A 49 8.64 17.64 -2.21
CA LEU A 49 9.92 17.35 -2.84
C LEU A 49 9.85 16.26 -3.92
N THR A 50 8.74 15.55 -4.07
CA THR A 50 8.60 14.45 -5.05
C THR A 50 8.94 14.86 -6.49
N GLU A 51 8.64 16.09 -6.87
CA GLU A 51 8.91 16.59 -8.23
C GLU A 51 10.34 17.08 -8.44
N SER A 52 11.09 17.37 -7.37
CA SER A 52 12.42 18.01 -7.44
C SER A 52 13.57 17.15 -6.93
N VAL A 53 13.29 16.23 -6.00
CA VAL A 53 14.28 15.30 -5.42
C VAL A 53 14.10 13.92 -6.04
N THR A 54 15.20 13.21 -6.28
CA THR A 54 15.20 11.89 -6.95
C THR A 54 16.12 10.89 -6.26
N GLY A 55 16.03 9.63 -6.65
CA GLY A 55 16.95 8.56 -6.27
C GLY A 55 16.98 8.28 -4.77
N HIS A 56 18.18 8.02 -4.25
CA HIS A 56 18.38 7.65 -2.85
C HIS A 56 17.87 8.69 -1.86
N ALA A 57 18.04 9.98 -2.16
CA ALA A 57 17.58 11.06 -1.27
C ALA A 57 16.07 11.02 -1.08
N LEU A 58 15.30 10.88 -2.16
CA LEU A 58 13.85 10.75 -2.09
C LEU A 58 13.43 9.45 -1.40
N ALA A 59 14.11 8.34 -1.69
CA ALA A 59 13.85 7.05 -1.05
C ALA A 59 14.04 7.11 0.46
N CYS A 60 15.13 7.74 0.94
CA CYS A 60 15.39 7.95 2.36
C CYS A 60 14.31 8.82 3.01
N LEU A 61 13.84 9.85 2.32
CA LEU A 61 12.80 10.73 2.85
C LEU A 61 11.47 9.98 3.04
N TYR A 62 11.07 9.16 2.06
CA TYR A 62 9.86 8.33 2.16
C TYR A 62 9.97 7.26 3.27
N ALA A 63 11.16 6.68 3.47
CA ALA A 63 11.38 5.76 4.58
C ALA A 63 11.35 6.47 5.92
N ALA A 64 11.93 7.67 6.03
CA ALA A 64 11.85 8.49 7.24
C ALA A 64 10.41 8.85 7.59
N ASP A 65 9.59 9.20 6.58
CA ASP A 65 8.15 9.41 6.78
C ASP A 65 7.47 8.15 7.33
N ARG A 66 7.74 6.99 6.76
CA ARG A 66 7.16 5.71 7.19
C ARG A 66 7.46 5.40 8.64
N TYR A 67 8.72 5.53 9.07
CA TYR A 67 9.09 5.30 10.46
C TYR A 67 8.45 6.30 11.41
N HIS A 68 8.42 7.58 11.04
CA HIS A 68 7.75 8.62 11.81
C HIS A 68 6.24 8.38 11.87
N HIS A 69 5.60 8.04 10.76
CA HIS A 69 4.19 7.71 10.65
C HIS A 69 3.80 6.50 11.52
N ALA A 70 4.61 5.43 11.48
CA ALA A 70 4.41 4.27 12.34
C ALA A 70 4.44 4.66 13.82
N GLN A 71 5.42 5.48 14.22
CA GLN A 71 5.60 5.90 15.62
C GLN A 71 4.51 6.86 16.11
N THR A 72 4.07 7.79 15.27
CA THR A 72 3.21 8.90 15.71
C THR A 72 1.73 8.69 15.43
N GLU A 73 1.39 7.76 14.55
CA GLU A 73 -0.01 7.54 14.13
C GLU A 73 -0.40 6.06 14.16
N ILE A 74 0.30 5.17 13.44
CA ILE A 74 -0.13 3.77 13.31
C ILE A 74 -0.13 3.07 14.67
N ARG A 75 1.03 3.03 15.37
CA ARG A 75 1.15 2.33 16.67
C ARG A 75 0.19 2.86 17.72
N PRO A 76 0.03 4.19 17.94
CA PRO A 76 -0.95 4.72 18.89
C PRO A 76 -2.39 4.29 18.63
N HIS A 77 -2.81 4.18 17.35
CA HIS A 77 -4.14 3.67 17.01
C HIS A 77 -4.27 2.16 17.28
N LEU A 78 -3.24 1.37 16.96
CA LEU A 78 -3.21 -0.06 17.28
C LEU A 78 -3.24 -0.33 18.78
N GLU A 79 -2.52 0.47 19.59
CA GLU A 79 -2.51 0.37 21.06
C GLU A 79 -3.88 0.65 21.69
N ARG A 80 -4.71 1.46 21.03
CA ARG A 80 -6.12 1.67 21.42
C ARG A 80 -7.06 0.54 20.97
N GLY A 81 -6.52 -0.51 20.33
CA GLY A 81 -7.30 -1.63 19.81
C GLY A 81 -8.05 -1.32 18.51
N GLU A 82 -7.70 -0.24 17.82
CA GLU A 82 -8.31 0.12 16.55
C GLU A 82 -7.74 -0.72 15.39
N THR A 83 -8.55 -0.93 14.37
CA THR A 83 -8.07 -1.45 13.07
C THR A 83 -7.53 -0.30 12.24
N VAL A 84 -6.25 -0.35 11.89
CA VAL A 84 -5.59 0.66 11.05
C VAL A 84 -5.53 0.17 9.60
N ILE A 85 -6.01 1.00 8.66
CA ILE A 85 -5.90 0.73 7.22
C ILE A 85 -5.05 1.84 6.59
N SER A 86 -3.89 1.48 6.04
CA SER A 86 -3.02 2.42 5.32
C SER A 86 -3.20 2.31 3.81
N ASP A 87 -3.53 3.42 3.16
CA ASP A 87 -3.43 3.57 1.70
C ASP A 87 -1.96 3.81 1.33
N ARG A 88 -1.30 2.77 0.90
CA ARG A 88 0.14 2.61 0.68
C ARG A 88 0.93 2.34 1.96
N TYR A 89 2.01 1.58 1.78
CA TYR A 89 3.01 1.28 2.81
C TYR A 89 4.31 0.78 2.15
N VAL A 90 5.03 -0.14 2.79
CA VAL A 90 6.32 -0.69 2.30
C VAL A 90 6.28 -1.12 0.83
N PRO A 91 5.26 -1.86 0.33
CA PRO A 91 5.22 -2.26 -1.07
C PRO A 91 5.32 -1.10 -2.06
N SER A 92 4.62 0.02 -1.78
CA SER A 92 4.69 1.22 -2.62
C SER A 92 6.09 1.83 -2.64
N GLY A 93 6.81 1.83 -1.50
CA GLY A 93 8.20 2.27 -1.41
C GLY A 93 9.17 1.40 -2.21
N LEU A 94 8.92 0.08 -2.28
CA LEU A 94 9.71 -0.86 -3.08
C LEU A 94 9.48 -0.71 -4.60
N VAL A 95 8.48 0.05 -5.02
CA VAL A 95 8.08 0.20 -6.42
C VAL A 95 8.39 1.59 -6.94
N ILE A 96 7.88 2.63 -6.29
CA ILE A 96 7.88 4.00 -6.84
C ILE A 96 9.29 4.56 -7.01
N GLN A 97 10.17 4.37 -6.03
CA GLN A 97 11.55 4.87 -6.10
C GLN A 97 12.42 4.15 -7.14
N ARG A 98 11.97 3.02 -7.67
CA ARG A 98 12.66 2.33 -8.79
C ARG A 98 12.56 3.09 -10.10
N PHE A 99 11.55 3.92 -10.28
CA PHE A 99 11.46 4.81 -11.45
C PHE A 99 12.60 5.84 -11.49
N ASP A 100 13.22 6.12 -10.35
CA ASP A 100 14.43 6.95 -10.23
C ASP A 100 15.73 6.13 -10.31
N GLY A 101 15.66 4.85 -10.65
CA GLY A 101 16.82 3.96 -10.74
C GLY A 101 17.37 3.48 -9.40
N THR A 102 16.62 3.65 -8.29
CA THR A 102 17.07 3.17 -6.99
C THR A 102 17.06 1.65 -6.93
N ASP A 103 18.17 1.08 -6.44
CA ASP A 103 18.36 -0.37 -6.32
C ASP A 103 17.29 -1.01 -5.42
N PRO A 104 16.61 -2.08 -5.86
CA PRO A 104 15.62 -2.80 -5.05
C PRO A 104 16.18 -3.36 -3.72
N ALA A 105 17.46 -3.76 -3.68
CA ALA A 105 18.09 -4.26 -2.45
C ALA A 105 18.27 -3.14 -1.44
N PHE A 106 18.67 -1.93 -1.90
CA PHE A 106 18.73 -0.75 -1.06
C PHE A 106 17.35 -0.37 -0.50
N LEU A 107 16.32 -0.36 -1.36
CA LEU A 107 14.94 -0.06 -0.93
C LEU A 107 14.45 -1.07 0.10
N TRP A 108 14.77 -2.35 -0.08
CA TRP A 108 14.43 -3.39 0.89
C TRP A 108 15.11 -3.15 2.24
N LEU A 109 16.43 -2.94 2.24
CA LEU A 109 17.19 -2.68 3.46
C LEU A 109 16.71 -1.43 4.18
N LEU A 110 16.42 -0.37 3.44
CA LEU A 110 15.92 0.90 3.97
C LEU A 110 14.58 0.75 4.71
N ASN A 111 13.79 -0.26 4.38
CA ASN A 111 12.48 -0.53 4.99
C ASN A 111 12.45 -1.77 5.89
N SER A 112 13.63 -2.36 6.21
CA SER A 112 13.71 -3.63 6.94
C SER A 112 13.11 -3.60 8.35
N GLU A 113 13.17 -2.43 9.00
CA GLU A 113 12.66 -2.22 10.36
C GLU A 113 11.25 -1.62 10.39
N ALA A 114 10.58 -1.50 9.24
CA ALA A 114 9.20 -1.03 9.21
C ALA A 114 8.25 -2.08 9.83
N ASP A 115 7.26 -1.60 10.58
CA ASP A 115 6.25 -2.47 11.18
C ASP A 115 5.58 -3.33 10.11
N ARG A 116 5.42 -4.61 10.39
CA ARG A 116 4.76 -5.52 9.45
C ARG A 116 3.24 -5.43 9.60
N PRO A 117 2.50 -5.15 8.52
CA PRO A 117 1.05 -5.30 8.55
C PRO A 117 0.65 -6.74 8.86
N ASP A 118 -0.45 -6.91 9.60
CA ASP A 118 -1.09 -8.21 9.78
C ASP A 118 -1.53 -8.78 8.42
N LEU A 119 -1.92 -7.91 7.49
CA LEU A 119 -2.21 -8.25 6.11
C LEU A 119 -1.74 -7.14 5.15
N SER A 120 -0.92 -7.49 4.18
CA SER A 120 -0.55 -6.64 3.04
C SER A 120 -1.41 -7.00 1.83
N VAL A 121 -2.33 -6.12 1.45
CA VAL A 121 -3.19 -6.29 0.27
C VAL A 121 -2.51 -5.64 -0.93
N ILE A 122 -2.24 -6.42 -1.97
CA ILE A 122 -1.69 -5.93 -3.23
C ILE A 122 -2.78 -5.96 -4.30
N LEU A 123 -3.21 -4.78 -4.70
CA LEU A 123 -4.14 -4.63 -5.81
C LEU A 123 -3.39 -4.82 -7.12
N GLU A 124 -3.93 -5.67 -7.97
CA GLU A 124 -3.43 -5.90 -9.32
C GLU A 124 -4.47 -5.43 -10.32
N ALA A 125 -4.03 -4.89 -11.44
CA ALA A 125 -4.90 -4.59 -12.56
C ALA A 125 -4.10 -4.67 -13.86
N ASP A 126 -4.83 -4.94 -14.95
CA ASP A 126 -4.28 -4.92 -16.29
C ASP A 126 -3.66 -3.54 -16.58
N PRO A 127 -2.38 -3.47 -17.05
CA PRO A 127 -1.72 -2.20 -17.36
C PRO A 127 -2.49 -1.30 -18.31
N GLU A 128 -3.22 -1.85 -19.28
CA GLU A 128 -4.06 -1.10 -20.22
C GLU A 128 -5.24 -0.46 -19.48
N VAL A 129 -5.91 -1.19 -18.60
CA VAL A 129 -7.00 -0.65 -17.75
C VAL A 129 -6.48 0.47 -16.83
N ILE A 130 -5.26 0.30 -16.29
CA ILE A 130 -4.60 1.35 -15.51
C ILE A 130 -4.32 2.58 -16.36
N ALA A 131 -3.77 2.40 -17.55
CA ALA A 131 -3.45 3.50 -18.47
C ALA A 131 -4.72 4.29 -18.86
N GLU A 132 -5.82 3.61 -19.18
CA GLU A 132 -7.11 4.23 -19.45
C GLU A 132 -7.64 5.04 -18.26
N ARG A 133 -7.58 4.48 -17.05
CA ARG A 133 -8.03 5.17 -15.83
C ARG A 133 -7.16 6.41 -15.52
N LEU A 134 -5.85 6.31 -15.75
CA LEU A 134 -4.93 7.44 -15.57
C LEU A 134 -5.17 8.53 -16.63
N ALA A 135 -5.41 8.17 -17.89
CA ALA A 135 -5.73 9.10 -18.95
C ALA A 135 -7.03 9.88 -18.66
N ALA A 136 -8.06 9.19 -18.15
CA ALA A 136 -9.34 9.80 -17.79
C ALA A 136 -9.24 10.75 -16.59
N ARG A 137 -8.36 10.48 -15.62
CA ARG A 137 -8.22 11.25 -14.39
C ARG A 137 -7.18 12.37 -14.49
N GLY A 138 -6.18 12.19 -15.32
CA GLY A 138 -4.93 12.97 -15.36
C GLY A 138 -3.84 12.42 -14.40
N PRO A 139 -2.56 12.74 -14.68
CA PRO A 139 -1.43 12.33 -13.84
C PRO A 139 -1.40 13.15 -12.53
N HIS A 140 -1.00 12.51 -11.43
CA HIS A 140 -0.84 13.17 -10.13
C HIS A 140 0.62 13.48 -9.77
N ASN A 141 1.57 12.82 -10.43
CA ASN A 141 3.00 13.01 -10.20
C ASN A 141 3.80 12.58 -11.44
N ARG A 142 5.10 12.94 -11.46
CA ARG A 142 6.03 12.68 -12.56
C ARG A 142 6.18 11.20 -12.92
N PHE A 143 6.02 10.27 -11.99
CA PHE A 143 6.14 8.83 -12.24
C PHE A 143 5.07 8.32 -13.20
N GLN A 144 3.91 8.95 -13.24
CA GLN A 144 2.80 8.58 -14.12
C GLN A 144 2.92 9.17 -15.53
N LEU A 145 3.83 10.13 -15.74
CA LEU A 145 4.06 10.80 -17.03
C LEU A 145 4.96 9.98 -17.98
N THR A 146 5.72 9.02 -17.46
CA THR A 146 6.65 8.22 -18.26
C THR A 146 5.87 7.24 -19.14
N PRO A 147 6.10 7.21 -20.46
CA PRO A 147 5.50 6.21 -21.33
C PRO A 147 5.78 4.79 -20.83
N GLY A 148 4.76 3.93 -20.81
CA GLY A 148 4.89 2.55 -20.31
C GLY A 148 4.97 2.43 -18.78
N SER A 149 4.77 3.53 -18.04
CA SER A 149 4.82 3.51 -16.56
C SER A 149 3.86 2.49 -15.94
N SER A 150 2.65 2.29 -16.50
CA SER A 150 1.69 1.32 -16.00
C SER A 150 2.20 -0.11 -16.09
N HIS A 151 2.88 -0.48 -17.18
CA HIS A 151 3.51 -1.80 -17.33
C HIS A 151 4.68 -1.98 -16.38
N ALA A 152 5.55 -0.97 -16.27
CA ALA A 152 6.69 -0.98 -15.37
C ALA A 152 6.23 -1.08 -13.90
N GLU A 153 5.23 -0.29 -13.51
CA GLU A 153 4.67 -0.30 -12.15
C GLU A 153 4.07 -1.66 -11.81
N ALA A 154 3.28 -2.25 -12.71
CA ALA A 154 2.72 -3.60 -12.54
C ALA A 154 3.82 -4.67 -12.43
N HIS A 155 4.88 -4.57 -13.23
CA HIS A 155 6.04 -5.46 -13.15
C HIS A 155 6.75 -5.31 -11.79
N PHE A 156 7.00 -4.10 -11.33
CA PHE A 156 7.66 -3.84 -10.07
C PHE A 156 6.83 -4.31 -8.87
N TYR A 157 5.50 -4.15 -8.92
CA TYR A 157 4.61 -4.69 -7.88
C TYR A 157 4.67 -6.22 -7.82
N ARG A 158 4.72 -6.94 -8.95
CA ARG A 158 4.90 -8.41 -8.94
C ARG A 158 6.17 -8.81 -8.21
N GLN A 159 7.31 -8.16 -8.53
CA GLN A 159 8.59 -8.45 -7.87
C GLN A 159 8.57 -8.08 -6.38
N ALA A 160 7.99 -6.94 -6.01
CA ALA A 160 7.83 -6.54 -4.61
C ALA A 160 6.96 -7.55 -3.85
N THR A 161 5.86 -8.01 -4.45
CA THR A 161 4.97 -9.03 -3.88
C THR A 161 5.71 -10.35 -3.61
N GLU A 162 6.48 -10.84 -4.58
CA GLU A 162 7.30 -12.05 -4.40
C GLU A 162 8.31 -11.88 -3.26
N ARG A 163 8.94 -10.71 -3.18
CA ARG A 163 9.90 -10.40 -2.10
C ARG A 163 9.24 -10.38 -0.73
N LEU A 164 8.04 -9.80 -0.61
CA LEU A 164 7.27 -9.80 0.63
C LEU A 164 6.90 -11.22 1.07
N ILE A 165 6.41 -12.05 0.16
CA ILE A 165 6.06 -13.46 0.44
C ILE A 165 7.30 -14.23 0.91
N GLN A 166 8.45 -14.09 0.23
CA GLN A 166 9.71 -14.71 0.64
C GLN A 166 10.19 -14.25 2.02
N ALA A 167 9.87 -13.02 2.41
CA ALA A 167 10.18 -12.47 3.73
C ALA A 167 9.13 -12.81 4.82
N GLY A 168 8.13 -13.63 4.50
CA GLY A 168 7.12 -14.11 5.45
C GLY A 168 6.02 -13.10 5.76
N PHE A 169 5.75 -12.15 4.87
CA PHE A 169 4.57 -11.30 4.99
C PHE A 169 3.31 -12.07 4.60
N ASN A 170 2.21 -11.79 5.29
CA ASN A 170 0.89 -12.23 4.86
C ASN A 170 0.43 -11.34 3.71
N VAL A 171 0.37 -11.88 2.50
CA VAL A 171 0.02 -11.12 1.30
C VAL A 171 -1.26 -11.64 0.67
N LEU A 172 -2.21 -10.74 0.45
CA LEU A 172 -3.43 -10.97 -0.32
C LEU A 172 -3.35 -10.23 -1.66
N ARG A 173 -3.32 -10.97 -2.77
CA ARG A 173 -3.40 -10.40 -4.13
C ARG A 173 -4.86 -10.26 -4.55
N VAL A 174 -5.25 -9.10 -5.06
CA VAL A 174 -6.62 -8.79 -5.47
C VAL A 174 -6.62 -8.22 -6.89
N ASP A 175 -7.14 -8.96 -7.84
CA ASP A 175 -7.33 -8.47 -9.21
C ASP A 175 -8.54 -7.50 -9.27
N CYS A 176 -8.24 -6.25 -9.61
CA CYS A 176 -9.18 -5.14 -9.74
C CYS A 176 -9.41 -4.72 -11.21
N SER A 177 -8.96 -5.52 -12.20
CA SER A 177 -9.11 -5.19 -13.62
C SER A 177 -10.58 -5.01 -14.01
N LYS A 178 -11.41 -5.96 -13.59
CA LYS A 178 -12.85 -6.00 -13.89
C LYS A 178 -13.75 -5.93 -12.67
N ARG A 179 -13.17 -5.94 -11.46
CA ARG A 179 -13.94 -5.94 -10.21
C ARG A 179 -14.15 -4.51 -9.72
N PRO A 180 -15.39 -4.07 -9.48
CA PRO A 180 -15.70 -2.80 -8.83
C PRO A 180 -15.04 -2.68 -7.46
N ALA A 181 -14.75 -1.44 -7.03
CA ALA A 181 -14.07 -1.18 -5.76
C ALA A 181 -14.84 -1.74 -4.55
N GLU A 182 -16.16 -1.62 -4.55
CA GLU A 182 -17.04 -2.18 -3.51
C GLU A 182 -16.92 -3.70 -3.39
N GLN A 183 -16.92 -4.42 -4.53
CA GLN A 183 -16.75 -5.87 -4.54
C GLN A 183 -15.34 -6.28 -4.14
N SER A 184 -14.32 -5.48 -4.50
CA SER A 184 -12.95 -5.71 -4.06
C SER A 184 -12.83 -5.55 -2.54
N ALA A 185 -13.44 -4.52 -1.96
CA ALA A 185 -13.47 -4.29 -0.54
C ALA A 185 -14.21 -5.41 0.22
N ALA A 186 -15.36 -5.86 -0.28
CA ALA A 186 -16.09 -6.98 0.28
C ALA A 186 -15.26 -8.28 0.26
N PHE A 187 -14.58 -8.56 -0.85
CA PHE A 187 -13.68 -9.71 -0.96
C PHE A 187 -12.54 -9.64 0.05
N ILE A 188 -11.91 -8.47 0.23
CA ILE A 188 -10.84 -8.27 1.22
C ILE A 188 -11.37 -8.52 2.62
N ARG A 189 -12.54 -7.96 2.99
CA ARG A 189 -13.18 -8.19 4.30
C ARG A 189 -13.41 -9.68 4.55
N ASP A 190 -13.95 -10.42 3.58
CA ASP A 190 -14.25 -11.85 3.73
C ASP A 190 -12.97 -12.67 3.95
N LYS A 191 -11.87 -12.27 3.28
CA LYS A 191 -10.55 -12.86 3.50
C LYS A 191 -9.96 -12.53 4.88
N LEU A 192 -10.16 -11.31 5.38
CA LEU A 192 -9.76 -10.94 6.74
C LEU A 192 -10.45 -11.83 7.78
N VAL A 193 -11.78 -11.98 7.68
CA VAL A 193 -12.55 -12.83 8.60
C VAL A 193 -12.03 -14.27 8.59
N SER A 194 -11.80 -14.85 7.40
CA SER A 194 -11.29 -16.22 7.29
C SER A 194 -9.86 -16.36 7.81
N PHE A 195 -8.99 -15.37 7.57
CA PHE A 195 -7.60 -15.38 8.02
C PHE A 195 -7.50 -15.36 9.55
N PHE A 196 -8.23 -14.47 10.22
CA PHE A 196 -8.18 -14.37 11.68
C PHE A 196 -8.98 -15.48 12.38
N ALA A 197 -10.00 -16.07 11.76
CA ALA A 197 -10.67 -17.24 12.30
C ALA A 197 -9.71 -18.47 12.36
N SER A 198 -8.85 -18.64 11.34
CA SER A 198 -7.87 -19.74 11.31
C SER A 198 -6.75 -19.56 12.33
N THR A 199 -6.29 -18.34 12.60
CA THR A 199 -5.26 -18.06 13.61
C THR A 199 -5.80 -18.26 15.04
N ALA A 200 -7.08 -17.99 15.28
CA ALA A 200 -7.71 -18.21 16.59
C ALA A 200 -7.91 -19.71 16.92
N THR A 201 -7.97 -20.59 15.91
CA THR A 201 -8.13 -22.05 16.09
C THR A 201 -6.81 -22.83 16.11
N GLY A 202 -5.64 -22.16 16.06
CA GLY A 202 -4.32 -22.80 16.19
C GLY A 202 -3.92 -23.72 15.03
N GLN A 203 -4.60 -23.66 13.89
CA GLN A 203 -4.23 -24.36 12.67
C GLN A 203 -3.46 -23.38 11.76
N SER A 204 -2.12 -23.49 11.76
CA SER A 204 -1.30 -22.86 10.70
C SER A 204 -1.59 -23.58 9.37
N PRO A 205 -1.65 -22.83 8.27
CA PRO A 205 -1.83 -23.40 6.93
C PRO A 205 -0.62 -24.23 6.49
#